data_508e84ae562af05e2df4c3e4852decfa
#
_entry.id   508e84ae562af05e2df4c3e4852decfa
#
_cell.length_a   1.000
_cell.length_b   1.000
_cell.length_c   1.000
_cell.angle_alpha   90.00
_cell.angle_beta   90.00
_cell.angle_gamma   90.00
#
_symmetry.space_group_name_H-M   'P 1'
#
loop_
_entity.id
_entity.type
_entity.pdbx_description
1 polymer ?
#
loop_
_entity_poly.entity_id
_entity_poly.type
_entity_poly.pdbx_seq_one_letter_code
_entity_poly.pdbx_strand_id
1 'polypeptide(L)'
;MKPEDTEEKNKTVFLCGLKGCGKTTIANAVARLAGCSWIDCDDEILKRNPQYKSCREMFRSVGEPSFRKEESLAVQAAIKQCKAKGKAAVISLGGGACDANGILKTVKDNGILVYLQQSEHVLFERMKANGLPAYLNESDAKQQFHELYLRRNEIYSCFADYVLQLSDCTKEEAVESVCRMFAER
;
A
#
# COMPACT_ATOMS: atom_id res chain seq x y z
N MET A 1 -39.93 -15.73 -7.90
CA MET A 1 -38.76 -15.93 -7.06
C MET A 1 -37.58 -15.42 -7.87
N LYS A 2 -37.07 -14.22 -7.60
CA LYS A 2 -35.88 -13.67 -8.26
C LYS A 2 -34.66 -14.37 -7.66
N PRO A 3 -33.63 -14.74 -8.44
CA PRO A 3 -32.39 -15.23 -7.87
C PRO A 3 -31.77 -14.08 -7.07
N GLU A 4 -31.46 -14.34 -5.82
CA GLU A 4 -30.67 -13.45 -4.97
C GLU A 4 -29.33 -13.25 -5.66
N ASP A 5 -29.07 -12.00 -6.06
CA ASP A 5 -27.76 -11.52 -6.47
C ASP A 5 -26.84 -11.62 -5.25
N THR A 6 -26.23 -12.78 -5.06
CA THR A 6 -25.00 -12.89 -4.30
C THR A 6 -23.95 -12.14 -5.10
N GLU A 7 -23.85 -10.82 -4.88
CA GLU A 7 -22.66 -10.06 -5.25
C GLU A 7 -21.47 -10.79 -4.63
N GLU A 8 -20.74 -11.58 -5.44
CA GLU A 8 -19.39 -11.99 -5.14
C GLU A 8 -18.60 -10.69 -4.94
N LYS A 9 -18.52 -10.23 -3.69
CA LYS A 9 -17.70 -9.07 -3.34
C LYS A 9 -16.30 -9.37 -3.85
N ASN A 10 -15.90 -8.68 -4.91
CA ASN A 10 -14.57 -8.77 -5.49
C ASN A 10 -13.53 -8.76 -4.37
N LYS A 11 -12.88 -9.89 -4.14
CA LYS A 11 -11.93 -10.08 -3.05
C LYS A 11 -10.68 -9.26 -3.35
N THR A 12 -10.68 -8.00 -2.92
CA THR A 12 -9.51 -7.11 -3.05
C THR A 12 -8.83 -6.98 -1.70
N VAL A 13 -7.52 -7.28 -1.67
CA VAL A 13 -6.66 -7.06 -0.50
C VAL A 13 -5.74 -5.88 -0.80
N PHE A 14 -5.75 -4.90 0.08
CA PHE A 14 -4.87 -3.73 0.02
C PHE A 14 -3.74 -3.89 1.03
N LEU A 15 -2.51 -3.75 0.57
CA LEU A 15 -1.32 -3.76 1.43
C LEU A 15 -0.88 -2.33 1.69
N CYS A 16 -0.91 -1.90 2.95
CA CYS A 16 -0.37 -0.63 3.39
C CYS A 16 0.87 -0.82 4.28
N GLY A 17 1.55 0.26 4.57
CA GLY A 17 2.74 0.27 5.42
C GLY A 17 3.79 1.26 4.92
N LEU A 18 4.76 1.58 5.77
CA LEU A 18 5.78 2.57 5.45
C LEU A 18 6.67 2.12 4.28
N LYS A 19 7.36 3.08 3.67
CA LYS A 19 8.31 2.81 2.58
C LYS A 19 9.39 1.83 3.05
N GLY A 20 9.67 0.82 2.21
CA GLY A 20 10.70 -0.18 2.52
C GLY A 20 10.21 -1.39 3.34
N CYS A 21 8.93 -1.47 3.76
CA CYS A 21 8.42 -2.63 4.48
C CYS A 21 8.22 -3.89 3.61
N GLY A 22 8.24 -3.77 2.26
CA GLY A 22 8.15 -4.92 1.36
C GLY A 22 6.82 -5.13 0.67
N LYS A 23 5.91 -4.16 0.67
CA LYS A 23 4.58 -4.25 0.02
C LYS A 23 4.60 -4.81 -1.38
N THR A 24 5.36 -4.20 -2.27
CA THR A 24 5.50 -4.60 -3.68
C THR A 24 5.97 -6.05 -3.81
N THR A 25 6.95 -6.45 -3.00
CA THR A 25 7.51 -7.81 -3.00
C THR A 25 6.49 -8.85 -2.53
N ILE A 26 5.79 -8.56 -1.43
CA ILE A 26 4.76 -9.44 -0.86
C ILE A 26 3.56 -9.50 -1.81
N ALA A 27 3.07 -8.36 -2.31
CA ALA A 27 1.95 -8.33 -3.24
C ALA A 27 2.19 -9.14 -4.52
N ASN A 28 3.39 -9.04 -5.11
CA ASN A 28 3.77 -9.82 -6.29
C ASN A 28 3.77 -11.33 -5.99
N ALA A 29 4.33 -11.74 -4.84
CA ALA A 29 4.35 -13.13 -4.43
C ALA A 29 2.95 -13.67 -4.14
N VAL A 30 2.10 -12.90 -3.46
CA VAL A 30 0.69 -13.22 -3.21
C VAL A 30 -0.06 -13.40 -4.53
N ALA A 31 0.10 -12.48 -5.47
CA ALA A 31 -0.58 -12.57 -6.76
C ALA A 31 -0.23 -13.84 -7.54
N ARG A 32 1.03 -14.24 -7.50
CA ARG A 32 1.50 -15.48 -8.11
C ARG A 32 0.92 -16.72 -7.43
N LEU A 33 0.92 -16.76 -6.10
CA LEU A 33 0.48 -17.90 -5.32
C LEU A 33 -1.04 -18.06 -5.35
N ALA A 34 -1.79 -16.97 -5.22
CA ALA A 34 -3.24 -16.96 -5.23
C ALA A 34 -3.87 -16.92 -6.64
N GLY A 35 -3.06 -16.77 -7.69
CA GLY A 35 -3.56 -16.66 -9.08
C GLY A 35 -4.42 -15.40 -9.32
N CYS A 36 -4.18 -14.33 -8.58
CA CYS A 36 -4.94 -13.09 -8.65
C CYS A 36 -4.18 -11.95 -9.37
N SER A 37 -4.87 -10.85 -9.64
CA SER A 37 -4.24 -9.65 -10.20
C SER A 37 -3.43 -8.90 -9.14
N TRP A 38 -2.34 -8.25 -9.57
CA TRP A 38 -1.59 -7.30 -8.74
C TRP A 38 -1.54 -5.93 -9.39
N ILE A 39 -1.71 -4.89 -8.57
CA ILE A 39 -1.59 -3.49 -8.96
C ILE A 39 -0.73 -2.76 -7.92
N ASP A 40 0.29 -2.04 -8.39
CA ASP A 40 1.07 -1.12 -7.56
C ASP A 40 0.59 0.31 -7.78
N CYS A 41 0.21 1.01 -6.72
CA CYS A 41 -0.31 2.37 -6.83
C CYS A 41 0.77 3.37 -7.24
N ASP A 42 2.05 3.14 -6.91
CA ASP A 42 3.14 4.00 -7.37
C ASP A 42 3.28 3.89 -8.91
N ASP A 43 3.13 2.68 -9.48
CA ASP A 43 3.10 2.48 -10.94
C ASP A 43 1.87 3.16 -11.59
N GLU A 44 0.71 3.09 -10.95
CA GLU A 44 -0.51 3.76 -11.45
C GLU A 44 -0.36 5.29 -11.45
N ILE A 45 0.32 5.87 -10.45
CA ILE A 45 0.67 7.30 -10.45
C ILE A 45 1.53 7.63 -11.68
N LEU A 46 2.57 6.86 -11.95
CA LEU A 46 3.50 7.12 -13.05
C LEU A 46 2.85 6.89 -14.42
N LYS A 47 1.96 5.91 -14.58
CA LYS A 47 1.17 5.73 -15.82
C LYS A 47 0.31 6.96 -16.14
N ARG A 48 -0.23 7.60 -15.12
CA ARG A 48 -1.03 8.83 -15.25
C ARG A 48 -0.19 10.08 -15.49
N ASN A 49 1.10 10.03 -15.11
CA ASN A 49 2.03 11.14 -15.13
C ASN A 49 3.35 10.74 -15.81
N PRO A 50 3.31 10.36 -17.12
CA PRO A 50 4.44 9.74 -17.82
C PRO A 50 5.65 10.67 -18.02
N GLN A 51 5.51 11.98 -17.73
CA GLN A 51 6.61 12.95 -17.76
C GLN A 51 7.60 12.75 -16.60
N TYR A 52 7.22 12.02 -15.54
CA TYR A 52 8.09 11.74 -14.40
C TYR A 52 8.63 10.31 -14.43
N LYS A 53 9.91 10.15 -14.14
CA LYS A 53 10.58 8.84 -14.10
C LYS A 53 10.37 8.09 -12.77
N SER A 54 9.91 8.80 -11.73
CA SER A 54 9.67 8.22 -10.40
C SER A 54 8.72 9.07 -9.57
N CYS A 55 8.04 8.43 -8.62
CA CYS A 55 7.22 9.13 -7.62
C CYS A 55 8.04 10.15 -6.80
N ARG A 56 9.34 9.88 -6.56
CA ARG A 56 10.25 10.83 -5.89
C ARG A 56 10.46 12.09 -6.71
N GLU A 57 10.69 11.95 -8.01
CA GLU A 57 10.85 13.09 -8.93
C GLU A 57 9.56 13.91 -8.99
N MET A 58 8.43 13.24 -9.15
CA MET A 58 7.14 13.88 -9.16
C MET A 58 6.86 14.64 -7.85
N PHE A 59 7.08 14.00 -6.69
CA PHE A 59 6.88 14.62 -5.39
C PHE A 59 7.68 15.93 -5.23
N ARG A 60 8.96 15.92 -5.68
CA ARG A 60 9.80 17.14 -5.65
C ARG A 60 9.30 18.23 -6.59
N SER A 61 8.73 17.85 -7.72
CA SER A 61 8.28 18.78 -8.76
C SER A 61 6.94 19.44 -8.41
N VAL A 62 5.95 18.64 -7.96
CA VAL A 62 4.57 19.12 -7.76
C VAL A 62 4.23 19.47 -6.31
N GLY A 63 5.09 19.09 -5.37
CA GLY A 63 4.87 19.23 -3.92
C GLY A 63 3.89 18.22 -3.34
N GLU A 64 3.85 18.16 -2.01
CA GLU A 64 3.07 17.14 -1.29
C GLU A 64 1.57 17.19 -1.59
N PRO A 65 0.87 18.35 -1.55
CA PRO A 65 -0.59 18.36 -1.75
C PRO A 65 -1.02 17.81 -3.11
N SER A 66 -0.30 18.15 -4.18
CA SER A 66 -0.59 17.67 -5.53
C SER A 66 -0.27 16.18 -5.66
N PHE A 67 0.82 15.71 -5.04
CA PHE A 67 1.17 14.30 -5.03
C PHE A 67 0.12 13.45 -4.30
N ARG A 68 -0.37 13.89 -3.13
CA ARG A 68 -1.44 13.21 -2.39
C ARG A 68 -2.74 13.10 -3.17
N LYS A 69 -3.05 14.10 -3.99
CA LYS A 69 -4.19 14.03 -4.92
C LYS A 69 -4.00 12.91 -5.95
N GLU A 70 -2.82 12.79 -6.54
CA GLU A 70 -2.54 11.74 -7.50
C GLU A 70 -2.52 10.34 -6.86
N GLU A 71 -2.04 10.19 -5.62
CA GLU A 71 -2.18 8.94 -4.87
C GLU A 71 -3.66 8.54 -4.74
N SER A 72 -4.54 9.47 -4.39
CA SER A 72 -5.98 9.22 -4.29
C SER A 72 -6.59 8.76 -5.62
N LEU A 73 -6.22 9.41 -6.71
CA LEU A 73 -6.69 9.07 -8.06
C LEU A 73 -6.16 7.71 -8.53
N ALA A 74 -4.91 7.37 -8.20
CA ALA A 74 -4.33 6.06 -8.51
C ALA A 74 -5.03 4.91 -7.77
N VAL A 75 -5.35 5.10 -6.49
CA VAL A 75 -6.12 4.11 -5.72
C VAL A 75 -7.51 3.91 -6.31
N GLN A 76 -8.22 4.98 -6.67
CA GLN A 76 -9.53 4.89 -7.31
C GLN A 76 -9.46 4.19 -8.67
N ALA A 77 -8.43 4.47 -9.47
CA ALA A 77 -8.20 3.79 -10.75
C ALA A 77 -7.93 2.30 -10.57
N ALA A 78 -7.10 1.92 -9.59
CA ALA A 78 -6.82 0.53 -9.26
C ALA A 78 -8.10 -0.23 -8.83
N ILE A 79 -8.92 0.36 -7.97
CA ILE A 79 -10.21 -0.21 -7.55
C ILE A 79 -11.14 -0.41 -8.76
N LYS A 80 -11.24 0.60 -9.63
CA LYS A 80 -12.06 0.52 -10.84
C LYS A 80 -11.60 -0.59 -11.77
N GLN A 81 -10.28 -0.75 -11.96
CA GLN A 81 -9.71 -1.84 -12.77
C GLN A 81 -10.06 -3.22 -12.19
N CYS A 82 -9.97 -3.40 -10.86
CA CYS A 82 -10.31 -4.67 -10.20
C CYS A 82 -11.78 -5.00 -10.38
N LYS A 83 -12.68 -4.05 -10.14
CA LYS A 83 -14.13 -4.23 -10.33
C LYS A 83 -14.49 -4.59 -11.77
N ALA A 84 -13.87 -3.93 -12.74
CA ALA A 84 -14.13 -4.20 -14.16
C ALA A 84 -13.68 -5.61 -14.60
N LYS A 85 -12.63 -6.17 -13.98
CA LYS A 85 -12.13 -7.51 -14.28
C LYS A 85 -12.90 -8.63 -13.56
N GLY A 86 -13.66 -8.31 -12.52
CA GLY A 86 -14.41 -9.30 -11.72
C GLY A 86 -13.53 -10.36 -11.04
N LYS A 87 -12.24 -10.08 -10.83
CA LYS A 87 -11.27 -11.04 -10.28
C LYS A 87 -10.68 -10.54 -8.98
N ALA A 88 -10.30 -11.48 -8.12
CA ALA A 88 -9.52 -11.18 -6.93
C ALA A 88 -8.25 -10.39 -7.28
N ALA A 89 -7.86 -9.46 -6.40
CA ALA A 89 -6.70 -8.61 -6.64
C ALA A 89 -5.98 -8.28 -5.33
N VAL A 90 -4.68 -8.10 -5.41
CA VAL A 90 -3.86 -7.47 -4.38
C VAL A 90 -3.36 -6.11 -4.88
N ILE A 91 -3.55 -5.08 -4.06
CA ILE A 91 -3.16 -3.70 -4.39
C ILE A 91 -2.14 -3.22 -3.38
N SER A 92 -0.95 -2.82 -3.83
CA SER A 92 0.05 -2.16 -2.98
C SER A 92 -0.21 -0.66 -2.95
N LEU A 93 -0.42 -0.10 -1.76
CA LEU A 93 -0.56 1.34 -1.57
C LEU A 93 0.81 2.03 -1.47
N GLY A 94 0.88 3.32 -1.82
CA GLY A 94 2.04 4.15 -1.53
C GLY A 94 2.36 4.21 -0.03
N GLY A 95 3.64 4.40 0.33
CA GLY A 95 4.07 4.39 1.74
C GLY A 95 3.50 5.53 2.60
N GLY A 96 2.95 6.56 1.96
CA GLY A 96 2.29 7.69 2.61
C GLY A 96 0.78 7.77 2.34
N ALA A 97 0.15 6.68 1.93
CA ALA A 97 -1.27 6.66 1.61
C ALA A 97 -2.18 7.11 2.77
N CYS A 98 -1.74 6.94 4.03
CA CYS A 98 -2.47 7.44 5.19
C CYS A 98 -2.46 8.98 5.32
N ASP A 99 -1.55 9.66 4.65
CA ASP A 99 -1.47 11.13 4.66
C ASP A 99 -2.42 11.76 3.62
N ALA A 100 -2.94 10.96 2.70
CA ALA A 100 -3.89 11.42 1.70
C ALA A 100 -5.34 11.30 2.21
N ASN A 101 -6.06 12.39 2.14
CA ASN A 101 -7.39 12.51 2.75
C ASN A 101 -8.37 11.47 2.15
N GLY A 102 -8.99 10.67 3.01
CA GLY A 102 -10.03 9.72 2.64
C GLY A 102 -9.58 8.42 1.95
N ILE A 103 -8.29 8.24 1.63
CA ILE A 103 -7.83 7.01 0.96
C ILE A 103 -8.13 5.77 1.80
N LEU A 104 -7.78 5.76 3.08
CA LEU A 104 -7.98 4.58 3.92
C LEU A 104 -9.45 4.21 4.06
N LYS A 105 -10.34 5.20 4.14
CA LYS A 105 -11.79 4.96 4.12
C LYS A 105 -12.22 4.34 2.79
N THR A 106 -11.81 4.93 1.66
CA THR A 106 -12.10 4.39 0.33
C THR A 106 -11.64 2.95 0.18
N VAL A 107 -10.45 2.62 0.69
CA VAL A 107 -9.88 1.26 0.67
C VAL A 107 -10.75 0.30 1.47
N LYS A 108 -11.12 0.64 2.70
CA LYS A 108 -11.98 -0.20 3.57
C LYS A 108 -13.37 -0.43 3.00
N ASP A 109 -13.93 0.55 2.29
CA ASP A 109 -15.22 0.40 1.61
C ASP A 109 -15.13 -0.56 0.40
N ASN A 110 -13.92 -0.91 -0.07
CA ASN A 110 -13.69 -1.69 -1.29
C ASN A 110 -12.89 -3.00 -1.10
N GLY A 111 -12.47 -3.33 0.12
CA GLY A 111 -11.72 -4.57 0.37
C GLY A 111 -11.17 -4.67 1.78
N ILE A 112 -10.18 -5.53 1.95
CA ILE A 112 -9.48 -5.77 3.22
C ILE A 112 -8.20 -4.95 3.23
N LEU A 113 -7.97 -4.19 4.28
CA LEU A 113 -6.73 -3.44 4.48
C LEU A 113 -5.79 -4.20 5.42
N VAL A 114 -4.64 -4.60 4.91
CA VAL A 114 -3.58 -5.29 5.67
C VAL A 114 -2.41 -4.34 5.87
N TYR A 115 -2.08 -4.07 7.11
CA TYR A 115 -0.90 -3.29 7.45
C TYR A 115 0.32 -4.21 7.60
N LEU A 116 1.31 -4.04 6.72
CA LEU A 116 2.61 -4.68 6.83
C LEU A 116 3.50 -3.85 7.75
N GLN A 117 3.51 -4.20 9.03
CA GLN A 117 4.27 -3.51 10.06
C GLN A 117 5.70 -4.03 10.10
N GLN A 118 6.66 -3.13 10.04
CA GLN A 118 8.08 -3.44 10.18
C GLN A 118 8.71 -2.48 11.20
N SER A 119 9.74 -2.90 11.91
CA SER A 119 10.41 -2.07 12.89
C SER A 119 11.02 -0.80 12.27
N GLU A 120 10.99 0.29 13.03
CA GLU A 120 11.54 1.58 12.62
C GLU A 120 13.01 1.47 12.19
N HIS A 121 13.81 0.75 12.98
CA HIS A 121 15.23 0.56 12.70
C HIS A 121 15.47 -0.08 11.33
N VAL A 122 14.79 -1.18 11.04
CA VAL A 122 14.91 -1.87 9.73
C VAL A 122 14.49 -0.97 8.57
N LEU A 123 13.40 -0.23 8.73
CA LEU A 123 12.91 0.68 7.68
C LEU A 123 13.89 1.82 7.45
N PHE A 124 14.44 2.41 8.51
CA PHE A 124 15.40 3.50 8.39
C PHE A 124 16.71 3.05 7.71
N GLU A 125 17.26 1.90 8.09
CA GLU A 125 18.46 1.36 7.45
C GLU A 125 18.22 1.03 5.97
N ARG A 126 17.07 0.45 5.61
CA ARG A 126 16.71 0.22 4.19
C ARG A 126 16.57 1.53 3.41
N MET A 127 16.05 2.58 4.01
CA MET A 127 15.95 3.89 3.36
C MET A 127 17.31 4.54 3.16
N LYS A 128 18.21 4.46 4.14
CA LYS A 128 19.59 4.94 3.99
C LYS A 128 20.30 4.27 2.84
N ALA A 129 20.21 2.93 2.74
CA ALA A 129 20.84 2.15 1.68
C ALA A 129 20.29 2.49 0.28
N ASN A 130 19.01 2.86 0.16
CA ASN A 130 18.35 3.19 -1.11
C ASN A 130 18.22 4.71 -1.39
N GLY A 131 18.86 5.53 -0.56
CA GLY A 131 18.74 6.99 -0.57
C GLY A 131 17.48 7.50 0.12
N LEU A 132 17.66 8.50 0.99
CA LEU A 132 16.60 9.10 1.79
C LEU A 132 15.43 9.60 0.91
N PRO A 133 14.18 9.44 1.34
CA PRO A 133 13.03 10.01 0.67
C PRO A 133 13.13 11.53 0.53
N ALA A 134 12.42 12.09 -0.47
CA ALA A 134 12.46 13.52 -0.76
C ALA A 134 11.91 14.43 0.36
N TYR A 135 11.16 13.87 1.28
CA TYR A 135 10.53 14.56 2.40
C TYR A 135 11.37 14.54 3.69
N LEU A 136 12.58 13.93 3.69
CA LEU A 136 13.50 13.94 4.82
C LEU A 136 14.73 14.80 4.52
N ASN A 137 15.12 15.64 5.47
CA ASN A 137 16.35 16.41 5.41
C ASN A 137 17.51 15.57 5.97
N GLU A 138 18.66 15.59 5.31
CA GLU A 138 19.81 14.79 5.70
C GLU A 138 20.32 15.09 7.13
N SER A 139 20.24 16.36 7.55
CA SER A 139 20.71 16.79 8.88
C SER A 139 19.92 16.17 10.04
N ASP A 140 18.61 15.96 9.85
CA ASP A 140 17.68 15.51 10.90
C ASP A 140 16.87 14.29 10.51
N ALA A 141 17.32 13.56 9.48
CA ALA A 141 16.57 12.47 8.86
C ALA A 141 16.07 11.43 9.86
N LYS A 142 16.88 11.08 10.87
CA LYS A 142 16.51 10.08 11.88
C LYS A 142 15.36 10.56 12.76
N GLN A 143 15.41 11.80 13.24
CA GLN A 143 14.36 12.37 14.08
C GLN A 143 13.05 12.56 13.28
N GLN A 144 13.13 13.13 12.09
CA GLN A 144 11.99 13.31 11.20
C GLN A 144 11.35 11.96 10.83
N PHE A 145 12.18 10.93 10.60
CA PHE A 145 11.65 9.60 10.32
C PHE A 145 10.99 8.97 11.53
N HIS A 146 11.54 9.16 12.73
CA HIS A 146 10.94 8.67 13.97
C HIS A 146 9.52 9.24 14.17
N GLU A 147 9.37 10.55 14.05
CA GLU A 147 8.07 11.22 14.17
C GLU A 147 7.07 10.73 13.10
N LEU A 148 7.55 10.62 11.86
CA LEU A 148 6.77 10.08 10.75
C LEU A 148 6.34 8.63 11.00
N TYR A 149 7.26 7.80 11.50
CA TYR A 149 7.02 6.40 11.81
C TYR A 149 5.93 6.25 12.87
N LEU A 150 6.06 6.95 14.01
CA LEU A 150 5.08 6.90 15.09
C LEU A 150 3.68 7.29 14.59
N ARG A 151 3.57 8.41 13.91
CA ARG A 151 2.29 8.91 13.38
C ARG A 151 1.65 7.94 12.38
N ARG A 152 2.42 7.47 11.40
CA ARG A 152 1.88 6.55 10.38
C ARG A 152 1.58 5.16 10.93
N ASN A 153 2.41 4.68 11.85
CA ASN A 153 2.21 3.40 12.52
C ASN A 153 0.88 3.41 13.30
N GLU A 154 0.59 4.47 14.04
CA GLU A 154 -0.68 4.65 14.74
C GLU A 154 -1.86 4.64 13.75
N ILE A 155 -1.81 5.46 12.71
CA ILE A 155 -2.90 5.56 11.73
C ILE A 155 -3.13 4.20 11.05
N TYR A 156 -2.10 3.54 10.53
CA TYR A 156 -2.26 2.25 9.87
C TYR A 156 -2.78 1.18 10.81
N SER A 157 -2.29 1.12 12.06
CA SER A 157 -2.77 0.17 13.07
C SER A 157 -4.24 0.38 13.41
N CYS A 158 -4.72 1.62 13.47
CA CYS A 158 -6.11 1.93 13.74
C CYS A 158 -7.05 1.59 12.57
N PHE A 159 -6.59 1.78 11.33
CA PHE A 159 -7.44 1.60 10.15
C PHE A 159 -7.41 0.19 9.59
N ALA A 160 -6.31 -0.55 9.74
CA ALA A 160 -6.15 -1.87 9.16
C ALA A 160 -7.13 -2.89 9.75
N ASP A 161 -7.62 -3.79 8.90
CA ASP A 161 -8.39 -4.95 9.32
C ASP A 161 -7.48 -6.03 9.91
N TYR A 162 -6.24 -6.11 9.41
CA TYR A 162 -5.19 -7.01 9.89
C TYR A 162 -3.85 -6.28 9.97
N VAL A 163 -3.12 -6.54 11.05
CA VAL A 163 -1.72 -6.08 11.22
C VAL A 163 -0.81 -7.29 11.15
N LEU A 164 0.09 -7.31 10.17
CA LEU A 164 1.06 -8.36 9.99
C LEU A 164 2.45 -7.85 10.40
N GLN A 165 2.95 -8.37 11.53
CA GLN A 165 4.25 -8.00 12.06
C GLN A 165 5.37 -8.74 11.31
N LEU A 166 6.11 -8.02 10.47
CA LEU A 166 7.15 -8.61 9.62
C LEU A 166 8.45 -8.92 10.36
N SER A 167 8.59 -8.47 11.62
CA SER A 167 9.68 -8.89 12.52
C SER A 167 9.51 -10.32 13.02
N ASP A 168 8.28 -10.82 13.06
CA ASP A 168 7.90 -12.06 13.75
C ASP A 168 7.63 -13.21 12.76
N CYS A 169 7.80 -12.96 11.46
CA CYS A 169 7.56 -13.95 10.42
C CYS A 169 8.55 -13.84 9.25
N THR A 170 8.74 -14.94 8.55
CA THR A 170 9.45 -14.97 7.28
C THR A 170 8.60 -14.31 6.18
N LYS A 171 9.23 -14.01 5.06
CA LYS A 171 8.53 -13.48 3.88
C LYS A 171 7.46 -14.47 3.38
N GLU A 172 7.78 -15.74 3.38
CA GLU A 172 6.91 -16.84 2.96
C GLU A 172 5.67 -16.93 3.85
N GLU A 173 5.83 -16.89 5.16
CA GLU A 173 4.73 -16.86 6.13
C GLU A 173 3.85 -15.62 5.99
N ALA A 174 4.46 -14.47 5.70
CA ALA A 174 3.72 -13.23 5.41
C ALA A 174 2.86 -13.38 4.15
N VAL A 175 3.41 -13.95 3.08
CA VAL A 175 2.69 -14.21 1.82
C VAL A 175 1.54 -15.18 2.04
N GLU A 176 1.77 -16.30 2.73
CA GLU A 176 0.73 -17.29 3.05
C GLU A 176 -0.39 -16.68 3.90
N SER A 177 -0.04 -15.84 4.87
CA SER A 177 -1.02 -15.17 5.71
C SER A 177 -1.94 -14.25 4.89
N VAL A 178 -1.39 -13.48 3.96
CA VAL A 178 -2.19 -12.65 3.06
C VAL A 178 -3.03 -13.52 2.11
N CYS A 179 -2.49 -14.62 1.59
CA CYS A 179 -3.25 -15.54 0.72
C CYS A 179 -4.47 -16.14 1.42
N ARG A 180 -4.36 -16.51 2.70
CA ARG A 180 -5.49 -17.03 3.49
C ARG A 180 -6.66 -16.05 3.56
N MET A 181 -6.39 -14.73 3.60
CA MET A 181 -7.43 -13.69 3.62
C MET A 181 -8.31 -13.68 2.36
N PHE A 182 -7.84 -14.24 1.24
CA PHE A 182 -8.68 -14.45 0.05
C PHE A 182 -9.62 -15.65 0.18
N ALA A 183 -9.29 -16.61 1.04
CA ALA A 183 -10.06 -17.85 1.19
C ALA A 183 -11.17 -17.74 2.25
N GLU A 184 -11.03 -16.87 3.25
CA GLU A 184 -11.90 -16.79 4.43
C GLU A 184 -13.20 -15.98 4.23
N ARG A 185 -13.55 -15.61 2.98
CA ARG A 185 -14.81 -14.87 2.69
C ARG A 185 -15.59 -15.46 1.54
#